data_4d3d8e9ce8cf081ef9755872cfc2eb5c
#
_entry.id   4d3d8e9ce8cf081ef9755872cfc2eb5c
#
_cell.length_a   1.000
_cell.length_b   1.000
_cell.length_c   1.000
_cell.angle_alpha   90.00
_cell.angle_beta   90.00
_cell.angle_gamma   90.00
#
_symmetry.space_group_name_H-M   'P 1'
#
loop_
_entity.id
_entity.type
_entity.pdbx_description
1 polymer ?
#
loop_
_entity_poly.entity_id
_entity_poly.type
_entity_poly.pdbx_seq_one_letter_code
_entity_poly.pdbx_strand_id
1 'polypeptide(L)'
;MAKMKQIVECVPNFSEGRDMGVIRQITDAVESVKGVKLLDVDPGEATNRTVVTFVGEPDDVVEAAFRAVGKAAQLIDMRQQHGAHPRIGATDVLPIVPVSGITLEECAEISRQLAKRIADELNIPCYCY
;
A
#
# COMPACT_ATOMS: atom_id res chain seq x y z
N MET A 1 -6.91 -32.92 -3.70
CA MET A 1 -6.17 -32.32 -2.58
C MET A 1 -6.40 -30.82 -2.53
N ALA A 2 -6.83 -30.32 -1.39
CA ALA A 2 -7.02 -28.89 -1.23
C ALA A 2 -5.67 -28.21 -1.07
N LYS A 3 -5.41 -27.18 -1.86
CA LYS A 3 -4.23 -26.34 -1.67
C LYS A 3 -4.47 -25.42 -0.49
N MET A 4 -3.42 -25.15 0.28
CA MET A 4 -3.47 -24.11 1.30
C MET A 4 -3.76 -22.77 0.62
N LYS A 5 -4.71 -22.04 1.16
CA LYS A 5 -5.06 -20.73 0.63
C LYS A 5 -3.90 -19.76 0.81
N GLN A 6 -3.55 -19.06 -0.26
CA GLN A 6 -2.50 -18.06 -0.21
C GLN A 6 -3.05 -16.77 0.36
N ILE A 7 -2.43 -16.29 1.43
CA ILE A 7 -2.79 -15.02 2.08
C ILE A 7 -1.53 -14.20 2.26
N VAL A 8 -1.59 -12.95 1.85
CA VAL A 8 -0.51 -11.99 2.08
C VAL A 8 -1.07 -10.78 2.82
N GLU A 9 -0.19 -10.09 3.52
CA GLU A 9 -0.49 -8.85 4.21
C GLU A 9 0.29 -7.72 3.55
N CYS A 10 -0.34 -6.58 3.36
CA CYS A 10 0.31 -5.38 2.85
C CYS A 10 0.21 -4.27 3.89
N VAL A 11 1.32 -3.58 4.13
CA VAL A 11 1.40 -2.58 5.20
C VAL A 11 2.00 -1.28 4.64
N PRO A 12 1.31 -0.61 3.70
CA PRO A 12 1.84 0.63 3.13
C PRO A 12 1.84 1.79 4.13
N ASN A 13 2.81 2.69 3.95
CA ASN A 13 2.88 3.96 4.66
C ASN A 13 2.62 5.07 3.67
N PHE A 14 1.65 5.93 3.99
CA PHE A 14 1.30 7.08 3.15
C PHE A 14 1.73 8.37 3.82
N SER A 15 2.14 9.35 3.02
CA SER A 15 2.68 10.64 3.51
C SER A 15 1.57 11.64 3.84
N GLU A 16 0.56 11.17 4.54
CA GLU A 16 -0.54 11.99 5.06
C GLU A 16 -1.02 11.38 6.37
N GLY A 17 -0.94 12.12 7.45
CA GLY A 17 -1.36 11.64 8.77
C GLY A 17 -2.30 12.60 9.49
N ARG A 18 -2.76 13.65 8.83
CA ARG A 18 -3.57 14.71 9.46
C ARG A 18 -4.94 14.88 8.81
N ASP A 19 -5.02 14.78 7.49
CA ASP A 19 -6.29 14.94 6.77
C ASP A 19 -6.99 13.58 6.67
N MET A 20 -7.96 13.37 7.56
CA MET A 20 -8.71 12.11 7.60
C MET A 20 -9.56 11.89 6.36
N GLY A 21 -9.94 12.95 5.65
CA GLY A 21 -10.67 12.83 4.39
C GLY A 21 -9.82 12.21 3.30
N VAL A 22 -8.53 12.59 3.22
CA VAL A 22 -7.57 11.99 2.30
C VAL A 22 -7.32 10.53 2.68
N ILE A 23 -7.08 10.28 3.97
CA ILE A 23 -6.82 8.91 4.47
C ILE A 23 -8.01 8.00 4.14
N ARG A 24 -9.24 8.47 4.36
CA ARG A 24 -10.44 7.68 4.07
C ARG A 24 -10.57 7.34 2.59
N GLN A 25 -10.26 8.27 1.70
CA GLN A 25 -10.30 8.00 0.27
C GLN A 25 -9.28 6.93 -0.13
N ILE A 26 -8.11 6.92 0.50
CA ILE A 26 -7.09 5.89 0.26
C ILE A 26 -7.59 4.53 0.77
N THR A 27 -8.14 4.48 1.99
CA THR A 27 -8.67 3.22 2.54
C THR A 27 -9.89 2.73 1.79
N ASP A 28 -10.74 3.64 1.29
CA ASP A 28 -11.87 3.26 0.43
C ASP A 28 -11.38 2.61 -0.86
N ALA A 29 -10.28 3.09 -1.42
CA ALA A 29 -9.68 2.47 -2.61
C ALA A 29 -9.22 1.04 -2.31
N VAL A 30 -8.64 0.79 -1.13
CA VAL A 30 -8.28 -0.55 -0.69
C VAL A 30 -9.53 -1.43 -0.57
N GLU A 31 -10.55 -0.93 0.10
CA GLU A 31 -11.78 -1.68 0.34
C GLU A 31 -12.64 -1.88 -0.90
N SER A 32 -12.38 -1.14 -1.97
CA SER A 32 -13.08 -1.32 -3.24
C SER A 32 -12.76 -2.64 -3.91
N VAL A 33 -11.68 -3.30 -3.50
CA VAL A 33 -11.30 -4.62 -4.03
C VAL A 33 -11.96 -5.69 -3.18
N LYS A 34 -12.87 -6.44 -3.80
CA LYS A 34 -13.55 -7.55 -3.14
C LYS A 34 -12.53 -8.63 -2.78
N GLY A 35 -12.59 -9.15 -1.57
CA GLY A 35 -11.66 -10.16 -1.11
C GLY A 35 -10.51 -9.63 -0.28
N VAL A 36 -10.37 -8.31 -0.19
CA VAL A 36 -9.38 -7.68 0.69
C VAL A 36 -10.06 -7.24 1.98
N LYS A 37 -9.41 -7.52 3.10
CA LYS A 37 -9.88 -7.09 4.41
C LYS A 37 -8.95 -6.04 4.98
N LEU A 38 -9.49 -4.87 5.27
CA LEU A 38 -8.77 -3.80 5.95
C LEU A 38 -8.72 -4.14 7.45
N LEU A 39 -7.51 -4.24 8.01
CA LEU A 39 -7.32 -4.62 9.41
C LEU A 39 -7.07 -3.42 10.31
N ASP A 40 -6.34 -2.42 9.83
CA ASP A 40 -5.94 -1.30 10.68
C ASP A 40 -5.61 -0.08 9.85
N VAL A 41 -5.88 1.10 10.43
CA VAL A 41 -5.50 2.40 9.89
C VAL A 41 -4.92 3.19 11.06
N ASP A 42 -3.63 3.48 11.02
CA ASP A 42 -2.92 4.12 12.11
C ASP A 42 -2.33 5.46 11.66
N PRO A 43 -3.07 6.58 11.81
CA PRO A 43 -2.56 7.88 11.43
C PRO A 43 -1.62 8.45 12.49
N GLY A 44 -0.49 9.01 12.03
CA GLY A 44 0.48 9.67 12.88
C GLY A 44 0.56 11.15 12.56
N GLU A 45 0.01 11.99 13.44
CA GLU A 45 -0.02 13.44 13.22
C GLU A 45 1.36 14.07 13.22
N ALA A 46 2.20 13.67 14.17
CA ALA A 46 3.53 14.27 14.35
C ALA A 46 4.43 14.03 13.14
N THR A 47 4.39 12.83 12.57
CA THR A 47 5.19 12.47 11.41
C THR A 47 4.48 12.76 10.09
N ASN A 48 3.19 13.09 10.15
CA ASN A 48 2.32 13.27 9.00
C ASN A 48 2.34 12.04 8.08
N ARG A 49 2.16 10.86 8.68
CA ARG A 49 2.16 9.56 8.00
C ARG A 49 1.02 8.71 8.51
N THR A 50 0.53 7.83 7.65
CA THR A 50 -0.48 6.84 8.03
C THR A 50 -0.01 5.47 7.60
N VAL A 51 -0.08 4.51 8.52
CA VAL A 51 0.18 3.10 8.24
C VAL A 51 -1.17 2.41 8.07
N VAL A 52 -1.36 1.76 6.92
CA VAL A 52 -2.59 1.02 6.62
C VAL A 52 -2.24 -0.45 6.49
N THR A 53 -3.02 -1.33 7.09
CA THR A 53 -2.78 -2.76 7.06
C THR A 53 -3.97 -3.48 6.44
N PHE A 54 -3.75 -4.29 5.43
CA PHE A 54 -4.81 -5.10 4.83
C PHE A 54 -4.29 -6.45 4.36
N VAL A 55 -5.20 -7.42 4.27
CA VAL A 55 -4.87 -8.81 3.93
C VAL A 55 -5.83 -9.35 2.88
N GLY A 56 -5.39 -10.37 2.17
CA GLY A 56 -6.20 -11.08 1.20
C GLY A 56 -5.36 -12.02 0.36
N GLU A 57 -5.97 -12.59 -0.66
CA GLU A 57 -5.22 -13.36 -1.63
C GLU A 57 -4.28 -12.44 -2.42
N PRO A 58 -3.15 -12.96 -2.94
CA PRO A 58 -2.13 -12.11 -3.56
C PRO A 58 -2.65 -11.19 -4.67
N ASP A 59 -3.47 -11.70 -5.58
CA ASP A 59 -3.97 -10.88 -6.69
C ASP A 59 -4.87 -9.74 -6.20
N ASP A 60 -5.69 -10.00 -5.20
CA ASP A 60 -6.57 -8.99 -4.62
C ASP A 60 -5.78 -7.92 -3.87
N VAL A 61 -4.78 -8.36 -3.11
CA VAL A 61 -3.92 -7.43 -2.35
C VAL A 61 -3.11 -6.55 -3.30
N VAL A 62 -2.58 -7.13 -4.38
CA VAL A 62 -1.85 -6.37 -5.40
C VAL A 62 -2.74 -5.30 -6.02
N GLU A 63 -3.97 -5.66 -6.39
CA GLU A 63 -4.91 -4.70 -6.97
C GLU A 63 -5.27 -3.59 -5.97
N ALA A 64 -5.52 -3.95 -4.71
CA ALA A 64 -5.82 -2.97 -3.67
C ALA A 64 -4.64 -2.02 -3.44
N ALA A 65 -3.43 -2.57 -3.39
CA ALA A 65 -2.21 -1.77 -3.22
C ALA A 65 -2.03 -0.81 -4.40
N PHE A 66 -2.25 -1.28 -5.62
CA PHE A 66 -2.13 -0.44 -6.81
C PHE A 66 -3.14 0.72 -6.77
N ARG A 67 -4.39 0.43 -6.42
CA ARG A 67 -5.43 1.46 -6.31
C ARG A 67 -5.12 2.47 -5.21
N ALA A 68 -4.62 2.00 -4.07
CA ALA A 68 -4.25 2.86 -2.95
C ALA A 68 -3.11 3.80 -3.32
N VAL A 69 -2.07 3.29 -3.98
CA VAL A 69 -0.93 4.09 -4.44
C VAL A 69 -1.39 5.16 -5.44
N GLY A 70 -2.25 4.77 -6.39
CA GLY A 70 -2.79 5.71 -7.38
C GLY A 70 -3.61 6.81 -6.73
N LYS A 71 -4.46 6.46 -5.75
CA LYS A 71 -5.27 7.44 -5.03
C LYS A 71 -4.38 8.37 -4.21
N ALA A 72 -3.38 7.83 -3.53
CA ALA A 72 -2.45 8.64 -2.76
C ALA A 72 -1.70 9.63 -3.65
N ALA A 73 -1.26 9.19 -4.82
CA ALA A 73 -0.57 10.07 -5.78
C ALA A 73 -1.46 11.22 -6.25
N GLN A 74 -2.77 11.00 -6.37
CA GLN A 74 -3.72 12.04 -6.75
C GLN A 74 -3.98 13.04 -5.64
N LEU A 75 -4.03 12.59 -4.39
CA LEU A 75 -4.53 13.38 -3.27
C LEU A 75 -3.42 14.05 -2.46
N ILE A 76 -2.22 13.47 -2.44
CA ILE A 76 -1.12 13.97 -1.60
C ILE A 76 -0.16 14.79 -2.46
N ASP A 77 -0.07 16.09 -2.14
CA ASP A 77 0.87 16.99 -2.80
C ASP A 77 2.13 17.07 -1.95
N MET A 78 3.18 16.40 -2.40
CA MET A 78 4.45 16.34 -1.66
C MET A 78 5.13 17.69 -1.51
N ARG A 79 4.81 18.67 -2.37
CA ARG A 79 5.36 20.02 -2.25
C ARG A 79 4.75 20.78 -1.07
N GLN A 80 3.58 20.37 -0.61
CA GLN A 80 2.88 20.99 0.51
C GLN A 80 2.99 20.18 1.79
N GLN A 81 3.65 19.02 1.74
CA GLN A 81 3.78 18.16 2.90
C GLN A 81 4.97 18.58 3.75
N HIS A 82 4.69 18.85 5.02
CA HIS A 82 5.72 19.21 6.00
C HIS A 82 5.64 18.22 7.15
N GLY A 83 6.73 17.52 7.40
CA GLY A 83 6.81 16.56 8.47
C GLY A 83 8.21 16.47 9.04
N ALA A 84 8.38 15.66 10.06
CA ALA A 84 9.67 15.49 10.72
C ALA A 84 10.69 14.75 9.84
N HIS A 85 10.25 14.09 8.80
CA HIS A 85 11.12 13.32 7.90
C HIS A 85 11.03 13.85 6.47
N PRO A 86 12.11 13.72 5.68
CA PRO A 86 12.05 14.03 4.26
C PRO A 86 10.99 13.17 3.58
N ARG A 87 10.27 13.78 2.64
CA ARG A 87 9.23 13.06 1.87
C ARG A 87 9.79 12.68 0.51
N ILE A 88 9.73 11.39 0.19
CA ILE A 88 10.21 10.87 -1.10
C ILE A 88 9.04 10.66 -2.04
N GLY A 89 7.88 10.26 -1.53
CA GLY A 89 6.69 10.04 -2.32
C GLY A 89 5.44 9.99 -1.47
N ALA A 90 4.27 10.04 -2.13
CA ALA A 90 2.97 9.95 -1.47
C ALA A 90 2.82 8.60 -0.76
N THR A 91 3.33 7.53 -1.37
CA THR A 91 3.46 6.22 -0.73
C THR A 91 4.94 5.99 -0.46
N ASP A 92 5.31 5.98 0.81
CA ASP A 92 6.72 5.89 1.20
C ASP A 92 7.24 4.46 1.09
N VAL A 93 6.56 3.51 1.71
CA VAL A 93 6.91 2.08 1.63
C VAL A 93 5.65 1.26 1.37
N LEU A 94 5.83 0.09 0.77
CA LEU A 94 4.72 -0.79 0.38
C LEU A 94 5.14 -2.25 0.57
N PRO A 95 5.34 -2.71 1.81
CA PRO A 95 5.77 -4.08 2.05
C PRO A 95 4.63 -5.07 1.87
N ILE A 96 4.95 -6.23 1.27
CA ILE A 96 4.05 -7.37 1.13
C ILE A 96 4.72 -8.53 1.84
N VAL A 97 4.03 -9.09 2.83
CA VAL A 97 4.58 -10.17 3.66
C VAL A 97 3.69 -11.40 3.60
N PRO A 98 4.28 -12.60 3.67
CA PRO A 98 3.49 -13.83 3.63
C PRO A 98 2.77 -14.08 4.95
N VAL A 99 1.52 -14.53 4.86
CA VAL A 99 0.73 -14.95 6.02
C VAL A 99 0.50 -16.46 5.98
N SER A 100 0.04 -17.00 4.85
CA SER A 100 -0.15 -18.44 4.69
C SER A 100 -0.05 -18.85 3.22
N GLY A 101 0.39 -20.08 3.00
CA GLY A 101 0.36 -20.70 1.68
C GLY A 101 1.29 -20.11 0.62
N ILE A 102 2.19 -19.22 1.01
CA ILE A 102 3.08 -18.52 0.08
C ILE A 102 4.42 -18.25 0.78
N THR A 103 5.49 -18.24 0.00
CA THR A 103 6.85 -18.04 0.52
C THR A 103 7.24 -16.57 0.47
N LEU A 104 8.29 -16.23 1.21
CA LEU A 104 8.87 -14.89 1.17
C LEU A 104 9.40 -14.56 -0.23
N GLU A 105 10.00 -15.54 -0.92
CA GLU A 105 10.48 -15.35 -2.28
C GLU A 105 9.34 -15.04 -3.26
N GLU A 106 8.22 -15.72 -3.11
CA GLU A 106 7.03 -15.44 -3.93
C GLU A 106 6.50 -14.05 -3.66
N CYS A 107 6.48 -13.61 -2.41
CA CYS A 107 6.09 -12.25 -2.06
C CYS A 107 7.05 -11.22 -2.66
N ALA A 108 8.35 -11.50 -2.66
CA ALA A 108 9.33 -10.61 -3.27
C ALA A 108 9.08 -10.46 -4.76
N GLU A 109 8.74 -11.54 -5.45
CA GLU A 109 8.41 -11.49 -6.88
C GLU A 109 7.15 -10.69 -7.14
N ILE A 110 6.11 -10.89 -6.32
CA ILE A 110 4.86 -10.12 -6.40
C ILE A 110 5.16 -8.63 -6.20
N SER A 111 6.02 -8.29 -5.24
CA SER A 111 6.41 -6.90 -4.99
C SER A 111 7.12 -6.28 -6.19
N ARG A 112 8.00 -7.03 -6.85
CA ARG A 112 8.68 -6.54 -8.05
C ARG A 112 7.71 -6.28 -9.20
N GLN A 113 6.76 -7.18 -9.40
CA GLN A 113 5.73 -7.02 -10.43
C GLN A 113 4.84 -5.82 -10.14
N LEU A 114 4.45 -5.63 -8.90
CA LEU A 114 3.65 -4.48 -8.48
C LEU A 114 4.43 -3.18 -8.67
N ALA A 115 5.70 -3.14 -8.29
CA ALA A 115 6.55 -1.96 -8.47
C ALA A 115 6.67 -1.60 -9.95
N LYS A 116 6.81 -2.59 -10.82
CA LYS A 116 6.86 -2.35 -12.26
C LYS A 116 5.55 -1.78 -12.79
N ARG A 117 4.43 -2.33 -12.34
CA ARG A 117 3.10 -1.85 -12.73
C ARG A 117 2.89 -0.39 -12.29
N ILE A 118 3.28 -0.07 -11.07
CA ILE A 118 3.19 1.30 -10.55
C ILE A 118 4.04 2.25 -11.37
N ALA A 119 5.28 1.87 -11.65
CA ALA A 119 6.19 2.69 -12.44
C ALA A 119 5.66 2.92 -13.85
N ASP A 120 5.16 1.86 -14.50
CA ASP A 120 4.71 1.93 -15.89
C ASP A 120 3.37 2.65 -16.04
N GLU A 121 2.41 2.39 -15.16
CA GLU A 121 1.04 2.88 -15.31
C GLU A 121 0.79 4.20 -14.58
N LEU A 122 1.46 4.42 -13.44
CA LEU A 122 1.29 5.63 -12.66
C LEU A 122 2.45 6.62 -12.81
N ASN A 123 3.48 6.21 -13.53
CA ASN A 123 4.68 7.01 -13.74
C ASN A 123 5.35 7.44 -12.42
N ILE A 124 5.38 6.52 -11.46
CA ILE A 124 5.99 6.73 -10.16
C ILE A 124 7.20 5.82 -10.06
N PRO A 125 8.42 6.36 -9.88
CA PRO A 125 9.59 5.51 -9.72
C PRO A 125 9.51 4.70 -8.42
N CYS A 126 9.88 3.42 -8.50
CA CYS A 126 9.84 2.50 -7.38
C CYS A 126 11.18 1.81 -7.21
N TYR A 127 11.56 1.61 -5.96
CA TYR A 127 12.77 0.89 -5.59
C TYR A 127 12.39 -0.33 -4.76
N CYS A 128 12.91 -1.50 -5.15
CA CYS A 128 12.71 -2.73 -4.38
C CYS A 128 13.88 -2.93 -3.42
N TYR A 129 13.56 -3.38 -2.21
CA TYR A 129 14.57 -3.65 -1.19
C TYR A 129 14.31 -5.00 -0.50
#